data_29c06283abefb3e6903e8ec795e03f35
#
_entry.id   29c06283abefb3e6903e8ec795e03f35
#
_cell.length_a   1.000
_cell.length_b   1.000
_cell.length_c   1.000
_cell.angle_alpha   90.00
_cell.angle_beta   90.00
_cell.angle_gamma   90.00
#
_symmetry.space_group_name_H-M   'P 1'
#
loop_
_entity.id
_entity.type
_entity.pdbx_description
1 polymer ?
#
loop_
_entity_poly.entity_id
_entity_poly.type
_entity_poly.pdbx_seq_one_letter_code
_entity_poly.pdbx_strand_id
1 'polypeptide(L)'
;SPEYAFEKEQRNVEAGIERFGIDYPVALDNSLSTWTNYRNRYWPATYLIDADGVVRHIKFGEGGYDDTERLIRELLEQANPGVQLPAATVLADETPELGTTTPETYLAAGKVVNFGGDEDYRTGSNAYRFPSDLERDTFALDGEWEIDFQGATPADAPAAVRLAFTATQEVRLVLSGEGTVSVAIDG
;
A
#
# COMPACT_ATOMS: atom_id res chain seq x y z
N SER A 1 9.12 -6.63 -3.49
CA SER A 1 10.03 -5.58 -2.95
C SER A 1 9.40 -4.99 -1.70
N PRO A 2 10.06 -5.06 -0.54
CA PRO A 2 9.49 -4.63 0.72
C PRO A 2 9.51 -3.11 0.90
N GLU A 3 8.46 -2.59 1.48
CA GLU A 3 8.36 -1.21 1.94
C GLU A 3 8.78 -1.09 3.41
N TYR A 4 8.33 -2.02 4.25
CA TYR A 4 8.57 -2.04 5.69
C TYR A 4 9.37 -3.27 6.14
N ALA A 5 9.90 -3.20 7.36
CA ALA A 5 10.75 -4.26 7.90
C ALA A 5 10.04 -5.61 8.00
N PHE A 6 8.75 -5.65 8.38
CA PHE A 6 8.00 -6.89 8.52
C PHE A 6 7.79 -7.64 7.19
N GLU A 7 7.81 -6.93 6.07
CA GLU A 7 7.67 -7.53 4.73
C GLU A 7 8.95 -8.23 4.26
N LYS A 8 10.08 -8.02 4.95
CA LYS A 8 11.34 -8.73 4.70
C LYS A 8 11.38 -10.12 5.32
N GLU A 9 10.48 -10.39 6.26
CA GLU A 9 10.40 -11.66 6.96
C GLU A 9 9.69 -12.69 6.10
N GLN A 10 10.42 -13.72 5.66
CA GLN A 10 9.89 -14.77 4.78
C GLN A 10 8.58 -15.38 5.32
N ARG A 11 8.50 -15.67 6.62
CA ARG A 11 7.32 -16.23 7.27
C ARG A 11 6.05 -15.35 7.11
N ASN A 12 6.22 -14.04 7.08
CA ASN A 12 5.09 -13.11 6.90
C ASN A 12 4.62 -13.13 5.44
N VAL A 13 5.55 -13.25 4.49
CA VAL A 13 5.22 -13.40 3.07
C VAL A 13 4.51 -14.74 2.81
N GLU A 14 5.01 -15.83 3.38
CA GLU A 14 4.38 -17.16 3.30
C GLU A 14 2.95 -17.15 3.89
N ALA A 15 2.76 -16.53 5.05
CA ALA A 15 1.44 -16.36 5.65
C ALA A 15 0.50 -15.51 4.76
N GLY A 16 1.03 -14.47 4.09
CA GLY A 16 0.28 -13.68 3.11
C GLY A 16 -0.14 -14.50 1.90
N ILE A 17 0.78 -15.29 1.34
CA ILE A 17 0.51 -16.19 0.20
C ILE A 17 -0.64 -17.14 0.55
N GLU A 18 -0.58 -17.79 1.71
CA GLU A 18 -1.63 -18.70 2.17
C GLU A 18 -2.97 -17.94 2.38
N ARG A 19 -2.93 -16.81 3.10
CA ARG A 19 -4.12 -16.02 3.42
C ARG A 19 -4.88 -15.56 2.18
N PHE A 20 -4.17 -15.16 1.13
CA PHE A 20 -4.74 -14.61 -0.09
C PHE A 20 -4.90 -15.63 -1.21
N GLY A 21 -4.55 -16.91 -0.96
CA GLY A 21 -4.66 -17.99 -1.95
C GLY A 21 -3.82 -17.73 -3.21
N ILE A 22 -2.62 -17.19 -3.05
CA ILE A 22 -1.72 -16.87 -4.17
C ILE A 22 -1.09 -18.16 -4.69
N ASP A 23 -1.29 -18.49 -5.95
CA ASP A 23 -0.83 -19.71 -6.62
C ASP A 23 0.28 -19.47 -7.66
N TYR A 24 0.64 -18.23 -7.92
CA TYR A 24 1.74 -17.87 -8.80
C TYR A 24 3.06 -17.70 -8.03
N PRO A 25 4.23 -17.81 -8.71
CA PRO A 25 5.53 -17.65 -8.07
C PRO A 25 5.71 -16.29 -7.41
N VAL A 26 6.16 -16.29 -6.15
CA VAL A 26 6.50 -15.08 -5.39
C VAL A 26 7.99 -15.08 -5.08
N ALA A 27 8.67 -13.96 -5.34
CA ALA A 27 10.09 -13.77 -5.09
C ALA A 27 10.33 -12.67 -4.06
N LEU A 28 11.21 -12.94 -3.09
CA LEU A 28 11.66 -11.94 -2.13
C LEU A 28 12.74 -11.05 -2.76
N ASP A 29 12.55 -9.75 -2.69
CA ASP A 29 13.50 -8.73 -3.18
C ASP A 29 13.95 -7.80 -2.05
N ASN A 30 14.41 -8.39 -0.95
CA ASN A 30 14.77 -7.68 0.29
C ASN A 30 15.90 -6.66 0.11
N SER A 31 16.73 -6.83 -0.91
CA SER A 31 17.78 -5.88 -1.29
C SER A 31 17.35 -4.80 -2.27
N LEU A 32 16.09 -4.84 -2.72
CA LEU A 32 15.56 -3.96 -3.77
C LEU A 32 16.33 -4.05 -5.11
N SER A 33 17.01 -5.17 -5.35
CA SER A 33 17.78 -5.35 -6.59
C SER A 33 16.90 -5.47 -7.82
N THR A 34 15.80 -6.22 -7.72
CA THR A 34 14.81 -6.32 -8.80
C THR A 34 14.11 -4.99 -9.01
N TRP A 35 13.68 -4.34 -7.95
CA TRP A 35 13.13 -2.99 -7.98
C TRP A 35 14.02 -2.02 -8.75
N THR A 36 15.30 -1.99 -8.41
CA THR A 36 16.29 -1.09 -9.02
C THR A 36 16.55 -1.44 -10.49
N ASN A 37 16.70 -2.73 -10.81
CA ASN A 37 16.94 -3.19 -12.18
C ASN A 37 15.80 -2.85 -13.13
N TYR A 38 14.55 -2.94 -12.65
CA TYR A 38 13.36 -2.53 -13.39
C TYR A 38 13.11 -1.02 -13.33
N ARG A 39 13.92 -0.25 -12.59
CA ARG A 39 13.76 1.20 -12.37
C ARG A 39 12.37 1.52 -11.82
N ASN A 40 11.83 0.64 -10.99
CA ASN A 40 10.51 0.81 -10.42
C ASN A 40 10.48 2.01 -9.44
N ARG A 41 9.32 2.63 -9.28
CA ARG A 41 9.14 3.83 -8.44
C ARG A 41 7.88 3.79 -7.59
N TYR A 42 6.93 2.90 -7.94
CA TYR A 42 5.60 2.88 -7.34
C TYR A 42 5.13 1.45 -7.11
N TRP A 43 4.24 1.25 -6.16
CA TRP A 43 3.44 0.05 -5.99
C TRP A 43 1.95 0.40 -6.23
N PRO A 44 1.18 -0.51 -6.81
CA PRO A 44 1.66 -1.66 -7.57
C PRO A 44 2.30 -1.24 -8.90
N ALA A 45 3.10 -2.13 -9.48
CA ALA A 45 3.65 -1.95 -10.82
C ALA A 45 3.63 -3.28 -11.58
N THR A 46 3.14 -3.24 -12.79
CA THR A 46 3.06 -4.39 -13.70
C THR A 46 3.98 -4.17 -14.88
N TYR A 47 4.83 -5.17 -15.17
CA TYR A 47 5.72 -5.19 -16.31
C TYR A 47 5.35 -6.40 -17.18
N LEU A 48 4.82 -6.17 -18.37
CA LEU A 48 4.58 -7.23 -19.34
C LEU A 48 5.84 -7.47 -20.18
N ILE A 49 6.32 -8.69 -20.12
CA ILE A 49 7.57 -9.13 -20.77
C ILE A 49 7.22 -10.22 -21.77
N ASP A 50 7.70 -10.08 -23.00
CA ASP A 50 7.46 -11.07 -24.05
C ASP A 50 8.38 -12.31 -23.92
N ALA A 51 8.19 -13.28 -24.81
CA ALA A 51 8.98 -14.51 -24.84
C ALA A 51 10.48 -14.29 -25.11
N ASP A 52 10.86 -13.16 -25.69
CA ASP A 52 12.24 -12.77 -25.96
C ASP A 52 12.88 -12.02 -24.77
N GLY A 53 12.15 -11.82 -23.68
CA GLY A 53 12.61 -11.10 -22.48
C GLY A 53 12.56 -9.59 -22.59
N VAL A 54 11.82 -9.05 -23.57
CA VAL A 54 11.68 -7.61 -23.80
C VAL A 54 10.46 -7.07 -23.06
N VAL A 55 10.62 -5.99 -22.30
CA VAL A 55 9.49 -5.29 -21.65
C VAL A 55 8.66 -4.59 -22.72
N ARG A 56 7.41 -4.99 -22.87
CA ARG A 56 6.46 -4.48 -23.87
C ARG A 56 5.50 -3.45 -23.31
N HIS A 57 5.19 -3.55 -22.01
CA HIS A 57 4.29 -2.62 -21.35
C HIS A 57 4.68 -2.46 -19.89
N ILE A 58 4.50 -1.25 -19.37
CA ILE A 58 4.67 -0.93 -17.95
C ILE A 58 3.43 -0.16 -17.52
N LYS A 59 2.79 -0.63 -16.44
CA LYS A 59 1.70 0.06 -15.78
C LYS A 59 2.05 0.33 -14.33
N PHE A 60 1.85 1.55 -13.89
CA PHE A 60 1.94 1.95 -12.49
C PHE A 60 0.54 2.22 -11.93
N GLY A 61 0.32 1.80 -10.69
CA GLY A 61 -0.95 1.94 -10.00
C GLY A 61 -1.98 0.88 -10.36
N GLU A 62 -3.12 0.98 -9.71
CA GLU A 62 -4.28 0.09 -9.87
C GLU A 62 -5.05 0.35 -11.17
N GLY A 63 -6.01 -0.51 -11.48
CA GLY A 63 -6.96 -0.37 -12.59
C GLY A 63 -6.40 -0.76 -13.96
N GLY A 64 -7.19 -0.55 -15.01
CA GLY A 64 -6.84 -0.86 -16.40
C GLY A 64 -6.61 -2.35 -16.65
N TYR A 65 -7.37 -3.21 -15.99
CA TYR A 65 -7.22 -4.67 -16.06
C TYR A 65 -7.56 -5.22 -17.44
N ASP A 66 -8.57 -4.67 -18.09
CA ASP A 66 -8.97 -5.08 -19.46
C ASP A 66 -7.86 -4.83 -20.48
N ASP A 67 -7.20 -3.67 -20.40
CA ASP A 67 -6.08 -3.35 -21.28
C ASP A 67 -4.89 -4.26 -21.01
N THR A 68 -4.61 -4.54 -19.74
CA THR A 68 -3.53 -5.45 -19.34
C THR A 68 -3.81 -6.87 -19.84
N GLU A 69 -5.03 -7.39 -19.69
CA GLU A 69 -5.41 -8.71 -20.20
C GLU A 69 -5.31 -8.77 -21.72
N ARG A 70 -5.80 -7.77 -22.42
CA ARG A 70 -5.70 -7.69 -23.90
C ARG A 70 -4.24 -7.79 -24.35
N LEU A 71 -3.34 -7.04 -23.74
CA LEU A 71 -1.90 -7.08 -24.05
C LEU A 71 -1.28 -8.44 -23.73
N ILE A 72 -1.64 -9.07 -22.60
CA ILE A 72 -1.19 -10.44 -22.28
C ILE A 72 -1.60 -11.41 -23.38
N ARG A 73 -2.86 -11.36 -23.84
CA ARG A 73 -3.36 -12.22 -24.91
C ARG A 73 -2.60 -12.02 -26.22
N GLU A 74 -2.35 -10.77 -26.61
CA GLU A 74 -1.56 -10.44 -27.79
C GLU A 74 -0.13 -11.01 -27.71
N LEU A 75 0.53 -10.89 -26.56
CA LEU A 75 1.88 -11.43 -26.35
C LEU A 75 1.91 -12.96 -26.36
N LEU A 76 0.89 -13.62 -25.79
CA LEU A 76 0.76 -15.08 -25.83
C LEU A 76 0.52 -15.60 -27.24
N GLU A 77 -0.30 -14.92 -28.05
CA GLU A 77 -0.53 -15.28 -29.43
C GLU A 77 0.70 -15.05 -30.34
N GLN A 78 1.46 -13.97 -30.08
CA GLN A 78 2.73 -13.72 -30.76
C GLN A 78 3.76 -14.81 -30.45
N ALA A 79 3.85 -15.20 -29.17
CA ALA A 79 4.79 -16.25 -28.70
C ALA A 79 4.40 -17.65 -29.23
N ASN A 80 3.12 -17.92 -29.35
CA ASN A 80 2.59 -19.23 -29.79
C ASN A 80 1.36 -19.05 -30.67
N PRO A 81 1.57 -18.81 -32.00
CA PRO A 81 0.48 -18.60 -32.95
C PRO A 81 -0.55 -19.75 -32.92
N GLY A 82 -1.81 -19.39 -32.79
CA GLY A 82 -2.91 -20.34 -32.71
C GLY A 82 -3.17 -20.94 -31.34
N VAL A 83 -2.56 -20.41 -30.28
CA VAL A 83 -2.86 -20.80 -28.90
C VAL A 83 -4.34 -20.60 -28.60
N GLN A 84 -4.96 -21.60 -27.96
CA GLN A 84 -6.34 -21.50 -27.52
C GLN A 84 -6.34 -20.87 -26.13
N LEU A 85 -6.74 -19.60 -26.04
CA LEU A 85 -6.87 -18.89 -24.77
C LEU A 85 -8.27 -19.07 -24.19
N PRO A 86 -8.42 -19.12 -22.86
CA PRO A 86 -9.74 -19.11 -22.21
C PRO A 86 -10.50 -17.83 -22.55
N ALA A 87 -11.79 -17.78 -22.26
CA ALA A 87 -12.56 -16.54 -22.38
C ALA A 87 -11.91 -15.41 -21.58
N ALA A 88 -12.05 -14.17 -22.07
CA ALA A 88 -11.53 -13.01 -21.33
C ALA A 88 -12.20 -12.91 -19.95
N THR A 89 -11.39 -12.55 -18.95
CA THR A 89 -11.87 -12.27 -17.60
C THR A 89 -12.44 -10.85 -17.58
N VAL A 90 -13.71 -10.72 -17.29
CA VAL A 90 -14.33 -9.39 -17.10
C VAL A 90 -14.26 -9.05 -15.63
N LEU A 91 -13.32 -8.16 -15.26
CA LEU A 91 -13.23 -7.63 -13.91
C LEU A 91 -13.78 -6.20 -13.91
N ALA A 92 -14.64 -5.91 -12.93
CA ALA A 92 -15.02 -4.53 -12.68
C ALA A 92 -13.78 -3.75 -12.19
N ASP A 93 -13.51 -2.62 -12.80
CA ASP A 93 -12.49 -1.71 -12.29
C ASP A 93 -13.12 -0.85 -11.18
N GLU A 94 -12.89 -1.24 -9.93
CA GLU A 94 -13.39 -0.56 -8.74
C GLU A 94 -12.38 0.47 -8.21
N THR A 95 -11.34 0.78 -8.98
CA THR A 95 -10.33 1.77 -8.58
C THR A 95 -10.99 3.12 -8.37
N PRO A 96 -10.90 3.72 -7.17
CA PRO A 96 -11.48 5.03 -6.91
C PRO A 96 -10.92 6.11 -7.83
N GLU A 97 -11.76 7.03 -8.27
CA GLU A 97 -11.30 8.20 -8.99
C GLU A 97 -10.41 9.07 -8.08
N LEU A 98 -9.31 9.61 -8.63
CA LEU A 98 -8.41 10.48 -7.90
C LEU A 98 -9.15 11.66 -7.26
N GLY A 99 -8.92 11.87 -5.96
CA GLY A 99 -9.52 12.97 -5.20
C GLY A 99 -10.92 12.70 -4.66
N THR A 100 -11.48 11.50 -4.86
CA THR A 100 -12.79 11.13 -4.31
C THR A 100 -12.71 10.46 -2.94
N THR A 101 -11.52 9.99 -2.55
CA THR A 101 -11.24 9.34 -1.27
C THR A 101 -10.02 9.95 -0.61
N THR A 102 -9.93 9.81 0.72
CA THR A 102 -8.70 10.14 1.44
C THR A 102 -7.53 9.33 0.86
N PRO A 103 -6.42 9.97 0.49
CA PRO A 103 -5.24 9.25 0.01
C PRO A 103 -4.63 8.39 1.11
N GLU A 104 -3.76 7.45 0.71
CA GLU A 104 -2.95 6.71 1.68
C GLU A 104 -2.23 7.65 2.63
N THR A 105 -2.28 7.32 3.92
CA THR A 105 -1.72 8.11 5.00
C THR A 105 -0.67 7.30 5.72
N TYR A 106 0.53 7.85 5.84
CA TYR A 106 1.67 7.18 6.44
C TYR A 106 2.07 7.87 7.74
N LEU A 107 2.23 7.09 8.81
CA LEU A 107 2.70 7.56 10.09
C LEU A 107 4.24 7.41 10.25
N ALA A 108 4.91 6.74 9.33
CA ALA A 108 6.35 6.59 9.34
C ALA A 108 7.05 7.90 9.00
N ALA A 109 8.09 8.32 9.71
CA ALA A 109 8.74 9.64 9.58
C ALA A 109 9.26 9.85 8.17
N GLY A 110 9.77 9.16 7.40
CA GLY A 110 10.25 9.44 6.03
C GLY A 110 9.16 9.52 4.97
N LYS A 111 7.92 9.16 5.33
CA LYS A 111 6.78 9.04 4.41
C LYS A 111 5.57 9.84 4.86
N VAL A 112 5.63 10.45 6.04
CA VAL A 112 4.51 11.19 6.59
C VAL A 112 3.99 12.21 5.59
N VAL A 113 2.68 12.15 5.35
CA VAL A 113 1.92 13.13 4.57
C VAL A 113 0.61 13.38 5.29
N ASN A 114 0.03 14.54 5.07
CA ASN A 114 -1.28 14.89 5.60
C ASN A 114 -1.37 14.88 7.15
N PHE A 115 -0.28 15.15 7.84
CA PHE A 115 -0.33 15.42 9.29
C PHE A 115 -0.95 16.79 9.51
N GLY A 116 -2.06 16.83 10.26
CA GLY A 116 -2.86 18.01 10.55
C GLY A 116 -2.77 18.46 12.02
N GLY A 117 -1.81 17.96 12.79
CA GLY A 117 -1.55 18.43 14.16
C GLY A 117 -0.84 19.77 14.18
N ASP A 118 -0.93 20.48 15.30
CA ASP A 118 -0.29 21.79 15.50
C ASP A 118 1.22 21.67 15.76
N GLU A 119 1.68 20.51 16.24
CA GLU A 119 3.09 20.23 16.55
C GLU A 119 3.84 19.73 15.31
N ASP A 120 5.17 19.93 15.29
CA ASP A 120 6.01 19.38 14.25
C ASP A 120 6.09 17.83 14.34
N TYR A 121 5.83 17.14 13.25
CA TYR A 121 5.99 15.70 13.15
C TYR A 121 7.46 15.32 13.01
N ARG A 122 8.06 14.70 14.03
CA ARG A 122 9.51 14.42 14.11
C ARG A 122 9.79 13.00 14.55
N THR A 123 10.95 12.47 14.19
CA THR A 123 11.48 11.22 14.74
C THR A 123 11.77 11.35 16.23
N GLY A 124 11.70 10.23 16.96
CA GLY A 124 11.93 10.10 18.38
C GLY A 124 10.68 10.30 19.22
N SER A 125 10.85 10.53 20.50
CA SER A 125 9.78 10.65 21.47
C SER A 125 9.20 12.06 21.45
N ASN A 126 7.91 12.16 21.21
CA ASN A 126 7.20 13.42 21.08
C ASN A 126 5.82 13.35 21.72
N ALA A 127 5.38 14.46 22.29
CA ALA A 127 4.03 14.63 22.82
C ALA A 127 3.17 15.37 21.79
N TYR A 128 2.00 14.85 21.51
CA TYR A 128 1.04 15.43 20.57
C TYR A 128 -0.29 15.70 21.25
N ARG A 129 -1.05 16.63 20.71
CA ARG A 129 -2.45 16.89 21.08
C ARG A 129 -3.30 17.03 19.83
N PHE A 130 -4.55 16.59 19.93
CA PHE A 130 -5.49 16.84 18.85
C PHE A 130 -5.70 18.34 18.67
N PRO A 131 -5.61 18.85 17.43
CA PRO A 131 -5.99 20.21 17.13
C PRO A 131 -7.50 20.41 17.41
N SER A 132 -7.90 21.64 17.62
CA SER A 132 -9.32 21.99 17.84
C SER A 132 -10.18 21.71 16.62
N ASP A 133 -9.61 21.79 15.44
CA ASP A 133 -10.22 21.45 14.16
C ASP A 133 -9.21 20.67 13.34
N LEU A 134 -9.66 19.58 12.72
CA LEU A 134 -8.82 18.73 11.88
C LEU A 134 -9.32 18.81 10.45
N GLU A 135 -8.47 19.31 9.57
CA GLU A 135 -8.80 19.42 8.15
C GLU A 135 -9.13 18.05 7.53
N ARG A 136 -10.00 18.07 6.54
CA ARG A 136 -10.37 16.87 5.79
C ARG A 136 -9.13 16.23 5.16
N ASP A 137 -9.12 14.91 5.16
CA ASP A 137 -8.06 14.08 4.59
C ASP A 137 -6.71 14.24 5.30
N THR A 138 -6.74 14.65 6.58
CA THR A 138 -5.56 14.72 7.44
C THR A 138 -5.72 13.84 8.66
N PHE A 139 -4.60 13.54 9.32
CA PHE A 139 -4.59 12.84 10.60
C PHE A 139 -3.87 13.66 11.67
N ALA A 140 -4.19 13.38 12.92
CA ALA A 140 -3.50 13.94 14.08
C ALA A 140 -3.28 12.86 15.15
N LEU A 141 -2.31 13.09 16.01
CA LEU A 141 -2.00 12.25 17.16
C LEU A 141 -2.37 12.94 18.46
N ASP A 142 -2.63 12.14 19.50
CA ASP A 142 -2.76 12.60 20.90
C ASP A 142 -2.04 11.63 21.82
N GLY A 143 -1.32 12.15 22.83
CA GLY A 143 -0.50 11.37 23.74
C GLY A 143 0.98 11.39 23.41
N GLU A 144 1.73 10.51 24.07
CA GLU A 144 3.18 10.35 23.87
C GLU A 144 3.45 9.27 22.81
N TRP A 145 4.25 9.61 21.82
CA TRP A 145 4.54 8.74 20.69
C TRP A 145 6.02 8.68 20.38
N GLU A 146 6.53 7.49 20.13
CA GLU A 146 7.82 7.25 19.50
C GLU A 146 7.63 7.12 17.98
N ILE A 147 8.22 8.02 17.23
CA ILE A 147 8.11 8.07 15.77
C ILE A 147 9.43 7.63 15.13
N ASP A 148 9.37 6.66 14.24
CA ASP A 148 10.53 6.22 13.47
C ASP A 148 10.21 6.03 11.97
N PHE A 149 11.13 5.41 11.23
CA PHE A 149 10.95 5.16 9.80
C PHE A 149 10.05 3.95 9.49
N GLN A 150 9.54 3.25 10.50
CA GLN A 150 8.60 2.14 10.35
C GLN A 150 7.18 2.53 10.71
N GLY A 151 7.00 3.53 11.57
CA GLY A 151 5.66 3.95 12.00
C GLY A 151 5.66 4.87 13.21
N ALA A 152 4.53 4.89 13.89
CA ALA A 152 4.30 5.58 15.14
C ALA A 152 3.89 4.57 16.21
N THR A 153 4.61 4.52 17.32
CA THR A 153 4.36 3.63 18.44
C THR A 153 3.95 4.44 19.66
N PRO A 154 2.80 4.16 20.32
CA PRO A 154 2.47 4.79 21.58
C PRO A 154 3.56 4.51 22.63
N ALA A 155 4.12 5.55 23.21
CA ALA A 155 5.11 5.40 24.29
C ALA A 155 4.44 5.17 25.64
N ASP A 156 3.24 5.71 25.83
CA ASP A 156 2.42 5.54 27.03
C ASP A 156 0.93 5.55 26.66
N ALA A 157 0.09 5.05 27.56
CA ALA A 157 -1.35 5.04 27.39
C ALA A 157 -2.02 6.10 28.31
N PRO A 158 -3.09 6.75 27.87
CA PRO A 158 -3.76 6.59 26.57
C PRO A 158 -3.08 7.36 25.44
N ALA A 159 -3.08 6.77 24.24
CA ALA A 159 -2.64 7.44 23.03
C ALA A 159 -3.68 7.20 21.93
N ALA A 160 -3.88 8.17 21.05
CA ALA A 160 -4.91 8.08 20.03
C ALA A 160 -4.46 8.67 18.69
N VAL A 161 -5.01 8.10 17.61
CA VAL A 161 -4.93 8.64 16.24
C VAL A 161 -6.32 9.10 15.85
N ARG A 162 -6.44 10.29 15.30
CA ARG A 162 -7.66 10.80 14.68
C ARG A 162 -7.42 10.97 13.19
N LEU A 163 -8.37 10.53 12.39
CA LEU A 163 -8.37 10.71 10.93
C LEU A 163 -9.67 11.42 10.52
N ALA A 164 -9.55 12.55 9.84
CA ALA A 164 -10.68 13.19 9.16
C ALA A 164 -10.70 12.70 7.71
N PHE A 165 -11.61 11.79 7.37
CA PHE A 165 -11.53 11.05 6.12
C PHE A 165 -12.75 11.22 5.22
N THR A 166 -12.53 10.98 3.94
CA THR A 166 -13.54 10.73 2.92
C THR A 166 -13.38 9.30 2.45
N ALA A 167 -14.31 8.43 2.73
CA ALA A 167 -14.28 7.04 2.29
C ALA A 167 -15.58 6.67 1.61
N THR A 168 -15.50 5.78 0.63
CA THR A 168 -16.66 5.26 -0.08
C THR A 168 -17.06 3.87 0.39
N GLN A 169 -16.13 3.10 0.94
CA GLN A 169 -16.35 1.71 1.34
C GLN A 169 -15.79 1.41 2.73
N GLU A 170 -14.49 1.50 2.93
CA GLU A 170 -13.84 1.10 4.18
C GLU A 170 -12.59 1.93 4.48
N VAL A 171 -12.26 2.01 5.78
CA VAL A 171 -11.00 2.57 6.27
C VAL A 171 -10.18 1.44 6.85
N ARG A 172 -8.94 1.31 6.41
CA ARG A 172 -8.01 0.27 6.86
C ARG A 172 -6.85 0.88 7.63
N LEU A 173 -6.39 0.17 8.64
CA LEU A 173 -5.20 0.54 9.41
C LEU A 173 -4.26 -0.66 9.52
N VAL A 174 -2.98 -0.45 9.23
CA VAL A 174 -1.95 -1.47 9.43
C VAL A 174 -1.40 -1.32 10.84
N LEU A 175 -1.51 -2.39 11.62
CA LEU A 175 -1.08 -2.45 13.00
C LEU A 175 -0.10 -3.62 13.21
N SER A 176 0.81 -3.46 14.15
CA SER A 176 1.70 -4.52 14.63
C SER A 176 1.85 -4.44 16.15
N GLY A 177 2.36 -5.50 16.77
CA GLY A 177 2.52 -5.59 18.21
C GLY A 177 1.32 -6.21 18.92
N GLU A 178 1.26 -6.04 20.23
CA GLU A 178 0.21 -6.57 21.11
C GLU A 178 -0.46 -5.43 21.87
N GLY A 179 -1.77 -5.44 21.99
CA GLY A 179 -2.52 -4.42 22.69
C GLY A 179 -4.00 -4.43 22.37
N THR A 180 -4.71 -3.44 22.89
CA THR A 180 -6.13 -3.22 22.61
C THR A 180 -6.31 -1.91 21.88
N VAL A 181 -7.02 -1.95 20.77
CA VAL A 181 -7.40 -0.78 20.00
C VAL A 181 -8.92 -0.60 20.10
N SER A 182 -9.36 0.59 20.45
CA SER A 182 -10.76 0.97 20.39
C SER A 182 -10.97 1.91 19.20
N VAL A 183 -12.01 1.65 18.43
CA VAL A 183 -12.36 2.47 17.27
C VAL A 183 -13.66 3.21 17.57
N ALA A 184 -13.67 4.51 17.33
CA ALA A 184 -14.87 5.34 17.38
C ALA A 184 -15.05 6.07 16.05
N ILE A 185 -16.29 6.28 15.63
CA ILE A 185 -16.67 7.05 14.45
C ILE A 185 -17.56 8.20 14.93
N ASP A 186 -17.17 9.41 14.53
CA ASP A 186 -17.89 10.65 14.87
C ASP A 186 -18.05 10.92 16.39
N GLY A 187 -17.06 10.48 17.17
CA GLY A 187 -16.96 10.80 18.62
C GLY A 187 -17.11 9.64 19.55
#